data_d4c68695116edc3a51756463caf666ec
#
_entry.id   d4c68695116edc3a51756463caf666ec
#
_cell.length_a   1.000
_cell.length_b   1.000
_cell.length_c   1.000
_cell.angle_alpha   90.00
_cell.angle_beta   90.00
_cell.angle_gamma   90.00
#
_symmetry.space_group_name_H-M   'P 1'
#
loop_
_entity.id
_entity.type
_entity.pdbx_description
1 polymer ?
#
loop_
_entity_poly.entity_id
_entity_poly.type
_entity_poly.pdbx_seq_one_letter_code
_entity_poly.pdbx_strand_id
1 'polypeptide(L)'
;MSSRKKIMITLIIILLLLTAGVYGYGVYYFTEHFLPGSMVNGFNCSYMTVSQSEELLTQKVGAYVLTIDTRNNGQESITAKQAGLSYDSDGSVDKLIRNQDRFTWFLAFNQHRNYEVSSSIKYDEQKTEAAISELKCMQQENMTEPSDAHIEEKDDKFVIVPEQEGTALKPEKTSQDIIDALVTGRTPVDLETDGCYKEPKVYQSDETLTKNCDLINKLTDVVITYDFDDCTETVDRDMIKNWLTTDENGLYTLDKKQIEAYISELAAKYDTVGTERTFKDRKSTRLNS
;
A
#
# COMPACT_ATOMS: atom_id res chain seq x y z
N MET A 1 -68.52 -38.80 -27.91
CA MET A 1 -67.09 -38.41 -27.91
C MET A 1 -66.29 -39.60 -28.42
N SER A 2 -65.50 -39.50 -29.47
CA SER A 2 -64.72 -40.59 -30.07
C SER A 2 -63.75 -41.17 -29.03
N SER A 3 -63.58 -42.50 -29.08
CA SER A 3 -62.70 -43.26 -28.17
C SER A 3 -61.27 -42.63 -28.11
N ARG A 4 -60.76 -42.16 -29.21
CA ARG A 4 -59.46 -41.42 -29.29
C ARG A 4 -59.46 -40.15 -28.46
N LYS A 5 -60.55 -39.39 -28.42
CA LYS A 5 -60.68 -38.17 -27.59
C LYS A 5 -60.66 -38.49 -26.09
N LYS A 6 -61.31 -39.57 -25.69
CA LYS A 6 -61.34 -40.09 -24.28
C LYS A 6 -59.88 -40.43 -23.84
N ILE A 7 -59.16 -41.23 -24.65
CA ILE A 7 -57.79 -41.66 -24.37
C ILE A 7 -56.86 -40.41 -24.25
N MET A 8 -56.97 -39.46 -25.17
CA MET A 8 -56.16 -38.22 -25.13
C MET A 8 -56.42 -37.41 -23.86
N ILE A 9 -57.69 -37.26 -23.45
CA ILE A 9 -58.03 -36.55 -22.21
C ILE A 9 -57.47 -37.26 -21.00
N THR A 10 -57.60 -38.62 -20.96
CA THR A 10 -57.00 -39.39 -19.86
C THR A 10 -55.48 -39.23 -19.77
N LEU A 11 -54.76 -39.24 -20.90
CA LEU A 11 -53.32 -39.02 -20.92
C LEU A 11 -52.94 -37.62 -20.45
N ILE A 12 -53.71 -36.58 -20.84
CA ILE A 12 -53.48 -35.20 -20.35
C ILE A 12 -53.72 -35.13 -18.83
N ILE A 13 -54.77 -35.77 -18.31
CA ILE A 13 -55.01 -35.78 -16.86
C ILE A 13 -53.88 -36.50 -16.11
N ILE A 14 -53.42 -37.65 -16.61
CA ILE A 14 -52.27 -38.34 -16.03
C ILE A 14 -51.04 -37.48 -16.04
N LEU A 15 -50.73 -36.78 -17.15
CA LEU A 15 -49.60 -35.88 -17.27
C LEU A 15 -49.70 -34.72 -16.26
N LEU A 16 -50.90 -34.10 -16.12
CA LEU A 16 -51.13 -33.04 -15.14
C LEU A 16 -50.94 -33.50 -13.70
N LEU A 17 -51.40 -34.72 -13.38
CA LEU A 17 -51.20 -35.30 -12.05
C LEU A 17 -49.73 -35.61 -11.77
N LEU A 18 -48.97 -36.09 -12.76
CA LEU A 18 -47.55 -36.33 -12.66
C LEU A 18 -46.78 -35.03 -12.46
N THR A 19 -47.07 -33.98 -13.25
CA THR A 19 -46.43 -32.68 -13.09
C THR A 19 -46.75 -32.03 -11.75
N ALA A 20 -47.99 -32.12 -11.27
CA ALA A 20 -48.39 -31.65 -9.94
C ALA A 20 -47.67 -32.41 -8.83
N GLY A 21 -47.50 -33.72 -8.98
CA GLY A 21 -46.75 -34.57 -8.04
C GLY A 21 -45.27 -34.18 -7.98
N VAL A 22 -44.62 -34.02 -9.13
CA VAL A 22 -43.21 -33.58 -9.21
C VAL A 22 -43.06 -32.19 -8.61
N TYR A 23 -43.95 -31.26 -8.94
CA TYR A 23 -43.92 -29.88 -8.38
C TYR A 23 -44.06 -29.93 -6.85
N GLY A 24 -45.08 -30.64 -6.33
CA GLY A 24 -45.28 -30.74 -4.88
C GLY A 24 -44.13 -31.41 -4.14
N TYR A 25 -43.55 -32.46 -4.74
CA TYR A 25 -42.34 -33.08 -4.20
C TYR A 25 -41.18 -32.08 -4.14
N GLY A 26 -40.94 -31.28 -5.19
CA GLY A 26 -39.92 -30.25 -5.20
C GLY A 26 -40.14 -29.20 -4.11
N VAL A 27 -41.35 -28.69 -3.95
CA VAL A 27 -41.69 -27.74 -2.86
C VAL A 27 -41.41 -28.36 -1.48
N TYR A 28 -41.74 -29.63 -1.26
CA TYR A 28 -41.44 -30.33 -0.03
C TYR A 28 -39.94 -30.55 0.18
N TYR A 29 -39.21 -31.00 -0.83
CA TYR A 29 -37.77 -31.26 -0.79
C TYR A 29 -37.00 -30.00 -0.42
N PHE A 30 -37.27 -28.88 -1.08
CA PHE A 30 -36.62 -27.59 -0.82
C PHE A 30 -37.10 -26.85 0.44
N THR A 31 -37.91 -27.52 1.28
CA THR A 31 -38.18 -27.04 2.64
C THR A 31 -36.94 -27.16 3.54
N GLU A 32 -36.14 -28.21 3.33
CA GLU A 32 -34.98 -28.56 4.14
C GLU A 32 -33.66 -28.52 3.37
N HIS A 33 -33.71 -28.25 2.06
CA HIS A 33 -32.56 -28.26 1.18
C HIS A 33 -32.40 -26.91 0.46
N PHE A 34 -31.17 -26.53 0.22
CA PHE A 34 -30.88 -25.37 -0.61
C PHE A 34 -31.33 -25.55 -2.05
N LEU A 35 -31.82 -24.47 -2.64
CA LEU A 35 -32.17 -24.43 -4.06
C LEU A 35 -30.92 -24.63 -4.95
N PRO A 36 -31.11 -25.12 -6.20
CA PRO A 36 -30.03 -25.17 -7.18
C PRO A 36 -29.35 -23.80 -7.35
N GLY A 37 -28.01 -23.78 -7.53
CA GLY A 37 -27.23 -22.56 -7.70
C GLY A 37 -26.98 -21.76 -6.41
N SER A 38 -27.27 -22.32 -5.24
CA SER A 38 -26.98 -21.70 -3.94
C SER A 38 -25.51 -21.87 -3.57
N MET A 39 -24.83 -20.74 -3.38
CA MET A 39 -23.45 -20.65 -2.91
C MET A 39 -23.44 -19.97 -1.55
N VAL A 40 -22.74 -20.52 -0.57
CA VAL A 40 -22.56 -19.94 0.77
C VAL A 40 -21.06 -19.72 0.98
N ASN A 41 -20.65 -18.49 1.23
CA ASN A 41 -19.23 -18.09 1.30
C ASN A 41 -18.40 -18.61 0.11
N GLY A 42 -18.98 -18.61 -1.10
CA GLY A 42 -18.33 -19.10 -2.32
C GLY A 42 -18.33 -20.63 -2.48
N PHE A 43 -18.90 -21.40 -1.54
CA PHE A 43 -19.00 -22.86 -1.64
C PHE A 43 -20.38 -23.31 -2.11
N ASN A 44 -20.40 -24.29 -3.02
CA ASN A 44 -21.64 -24.81 -3.58
C ASN A 44 -22.40 -25.65 -2.54
N CYS A 45 -23.50 -25.11 -2.06
CA CYS A 45 -24.43 -25.77 -1.12
C CYS A 45 -25.71 -26.24 -1.80
N SER A 46 -25.81 -26.24 -3.15
CA SER A 46 -27.01 -26.72 -3.88
C SER A 46 -27.44 -28.11 -3.43
N TYR A 47 -28.72 -28.26 -3.17
CA TYR A 47 -29.33 -29.53 -2.71
C TYR A 47 -28.89 -30.02 -1.32
N MET A 48 -28.06 -29.28 -0.60
CA MET A 48 -27.62 -29.65 0.74
C MET A 48 -28.65 -29.23 1.80
N THR A 49 -28.71 -30.01 2.86
CA THR A 49 -29.41 -29.61 4.09
C THR A 49 -28.58 -28.59 4.88
N VAL A 50 -29.17 -28.00 5.93
CA VAL A 50 -28.44 -27.14 6.89
C VAL A 50 -27.22 -27.88 7.42
N SER A 51 -27.37 -29.08 7.95
CA SER A 51 -26.28 -29.87 8.54
C SER A 51 -25.16 -30.17 7.55
N GLN A 52 -25.51 -30.58 6.32
CA GLN A 52 -24.51 -30.85 5.28
C GLN A 52 -23.76 -29.57 4.87
N SER A 53 -24.45 -28.44 4.81
CA SER A 53 -23.83 -27.15 4.47
C SER A 53 -22.88 -26.66 5.59
N GLU A 54 -23.30 -26.82 6.85
CA GLU A 54 -22.47 -26.47 8.01
C GLU A 54 -21.23 -27.36 8.15
N GLU A 55 -21.39 -28.67 7.86
CA GLU A 55 -20.25 -29.60 7.81
C GLU A 55 -19.25 -29.23 6.71
N LEU A 56 -19.75 -28.88 5.51
CA LEU A 56 -18.92 -28.39 4.41
C LEU A 56 -18.18 -27.11 4.81
N LEU A 57 -18.89 -26.14 5.40
CA LEU A 57 -18.29 -24.87 5.86
C LEU A 57 -17.24 -25.12 6.94
N THR A 58 -17.52 -25.98 7.91
CA THR A 58 -16.56 -26.38 8.95
C THR A 58 -15.29 -26.95 8.34
N GLN A 59 -15.43 -27.88 7.39
CA GLN A 59 -14.31 -28.50 6.69
C GLN A 59 -13.52 -27.46 5.88
N LYS A 60 -14.21 -26.58 5.16
CA LYS A 60 -13.57 -25.55 4.33
C LYS A 60 -12.86 -24.47 5.15
N VAL A 61 -13.48 -24.00 6.22
CA VAL A 61 -12.84 -23.06 7.17
C VAL A 61 -11.61 -23.70 7.82
N GLY A 62 -11.71 -24.97 8.26
CA GLY A 62 -10.58 -25.68 8.85
C GLY A 62 -9.42 -25.97 7.88
N ALA A 63 -9.70 -26.05 6.58
CA ALA A 63 -8.71 -26.25 5.52
C ALA A 63 -8.22 -24.94 4.89
N TYR A 64 -8.71 -23.78 5.35
CA TYR A 64 -8.35 -22.49 4.80
C TYR A 64 -6.89 -22.15 5.06
N VAL A 65 -6.26 -21.58 4.05
CA VAL A 65 -4.89 -21.04 4.12
C VAL A 65 -4.93 -19.63 3.53
N LEU A 66 -4.63 -18.66 4.37
CA LEU A 66 -4.41 -17.29 3.93
C LEU A 66 -3.03 -17.20 3.30
N THR A 67 -2.97 -16.77 2.07
CA THR A 67 -1.74 -16.41 1.38
C THR A 67 -1.51 -14.91 1.52
N ILE A 68 -0.28 -14.50 1.83
CA ILE A 68 0.14 -13.12 2.02
C ILE A 68 1.26 -12.85 1.04
N ASP A 69 0.98 -12.00 0.06
CA ASP A 69 1.97 -11.58 -0.92
C ASP A 69 2.72 -10.36 -0.38
N THR A 70 4.04 -10.46 -0.38
CA THR A 70 4.93 -9.43 0.14
C THR A 70 5.75 -8.81 -0.98
N ARG A 71 6.32 -7.62 -0.73
CA ARG A 71 7.22 -6.93 -1.67
C ARG A 71 8.33 -7.86 -2.15
N ASN A 72 8.85 -7.61 -3.36
CA ASN A 72 9.89 -8.42 -4.02
C ASN A 72 9.46 -9.86 -4.37
N ASN A 73 8.17 -10.07 -4.67
CA ASN A 73 7.58 -11.38 -4.99
C ASN A 73 7.73 -12.41 -3.87
N GLY A 74 7.85 -11.96 -2.63
CA GLY A 74 7.81 -12.84 -1.47
C GLY A 74 6.40 -13.32 -1.19
N GLN A 75 6.28 -14.49 -0.56
CA GLN A 75 4.99 -15.05 -0.18
C GLN A 75 5.09 -15.77 1.16
N GLU A 76 4.14 -15.50 2.05
CA GLU A 76 3.98 -16.17 3.32
C GLU A 76 2.55 -16.68 3.50
N SER A 77 2.28 -17.43 4.53
CA SER A 77 0.92 -17.96 4.73
C SER A 77 0.60 -18.19 6.21
N ILE A 78 -0.69 -18.06 6.54
CA ILE A 78 -1.27 -18.44 7.82
C ILE A 78 -2.34 -19.48 7.58
N THR A 79 -2.23 -20.64 8.22
CA THR A 79 -3.24 -21.69 8.16
C THR A 79 -4.38 -21.40 9.14
N ALA A 80 -5.57 -21.92 8.86
CA ALA A 80 -6.72 -21.88 9.78
C ALA A 80 -6.36 -22.37 11.19
N LYS A 81 -5.53 -23.40 11.29
CA LYS A 81 -5.08 -23.96 12.57
C LYS A 81 -4.20 -22.98 13.35
N GLN A 82 -3.30 -22.28 12.69
CA GLN A 82 -2.44 -21.26 13.32
C GLN A 82 -3.26 -20.08 13.84
N ALA A 83 -4.24 -19.61 13.06
CA ALA A 83 -5.12 -18.53 13.48
C ALA A 83 -6.25 -18.98 14.42
N GLY A 84 -6.39 -20.29 14.68
CA GLY A 84 -7.50 -20.81 15.48
C GLY A 84 -8.88 -20.56 14.84
N LEU A 85 -8.92 -20.55 13.49
CA LEU A 85 -10.17 -20.35 12.76
C LEU A 85 -11.11 -21.54 12.99
N SER A 86 -12.38 -21.22 13.21
CA SER A 86 -13.46 -22.21 13.37
C SER A 86 -14.75 -21.68 12.76
N TYR A 87 -15.57 -22.57 12.26
CA TYR A 87 -16.95 -22.29 11.93
C TYR A 87 -17.82 -22.58 13.17
N ASP A 88 -18.56 -21.59 13.62
CA ASP A 88 -19.49 -21.72 14.76
C ASP A 88 -20.89 -21.36 14.27
N SER A 89 -21.78 -22.38 14.25
CA SER A 89 -23.15 -22.20 13.74
C SER A 89 -23.94 -21.22 14.60
N ASP A 90 -24.33 -20.11 14.00
CA ASP A 90 -25.19 -19.08 14.59
C ASP A 90 -26.65 -19.15 14.10
N GLY A 91 -26.98 -20.20 13.34
CA GLY A 91 -28.28 -20.40 12.71
C GLY A 91 -28.49 -19.57 11.42
N SER A 92 -27.45 -18.90 10.93
CA SER A 92 -27.54 -18.11 9.68
C SER A 92 -27.87 -18.99 8.48
N VAL A 93 -27.24 -20.18 8.37
CA VAL A 93 -27.50 -21.14 7.29
C VAL A 93 -28.95 -21.63 7.30
N ASP A 94 -29.51 -21.93 8.48
CA ASP A 94 -30.91 -22.31 8.62
C ASP A 94 -31.86 -21.18 8.17
N LYS A 95 -31.55 -19.91 8.54
CA LYS A 95 -32.32 -18.76 8.08
C LYS A 95 -32.29 -18.59 6.56
N LEU A 96 -31.16 -18.90 5.88
CA LEU A 96 -31.10 -18.87 4.43
C LEU A 96 -32.04 -19.84 3.78
N ILE A 97 -32.10 -21.10 4.25
CA ILE A 97 -33.03 -22.12 3.73
C ILE A 97 -34.48 -21.71 3.99
N ARG A 98 -34.81 -21.20 5.18
CA ARG A 98 -36.18 -20.76 5.51
C ARG A 98 -36.65 -19.57 4.69
N ASN A 99 -35.75 -18.69 4.30
CA ASN A 99 -36.09 -17.48 3.54
C ASN A 99 -36.06 -17.68 2.02
N GLN A 100 -35.60 -18.83 1.52
CA GLN A 100 -35.63 -19.09 0.08
C GLN A 100 -37.05 -19.33 -0.41
N ASP A 101 -37.37 -18.90 -1.64
CA ASP A 101 -38.67 -19.17 -2.27
C ASP A 101 -38.70 -20.56 -2.89
N ARG A 102 -39.12 -21.54 -2.09
CA ARG A 102 -39.23 -22.93 -2.51
C ARG A 102 -40.33 -23.18 -3.56
N PHE A 103 -41.27 -22.26 -3.73
CA PHE A 103 -42.36 -22.44 -4.69
C PHE A 103 -41.89 -22.19 -6.12
N THR A 104 -40.79 -21.46 -6.29
CA THR A 104 -40.17 -21.16 -7.58
C THR A 104 -38.93 -22.04 -7.85
N TRP A 105 -38.83 -23.20 -7.16
CA TRP A 105 -37.67 -24.06 -7.25
C TRP A 105 -37.27 -24.46 -8.68
N PHE A 106 -38.24 -24.62 -9.57
CA PHE A 106 -38.02 -25.00 -10.97
C PHE A 106 -37.39 -23.87 -11.80
N LEU A 107 -37.42 -22.61 -11.34
CA LEU A 107 -36.71 -21.47 -11.96
C LEU A 107 -35.28 -21.35 -11.45
N ALA A 108 -34.94 -22.00 -10.35
CA ALA A 108 -33.66 -21.89 -9.70
C ALA A 108 -32.48 -22.50 -10.47
N PHE A 109 -32.75 -23.44 -11.41
CA PHE A 109 -31.71 -24.14 -12.18
C PHE A 109 -30.80 -23.23 -13.00
N ASN A 110 -31.26 -22.04 -13.41
CA ASN A 110 -30.53 -21.08 -14.19
C ASN A 110 -30.14 -19.83 -13.38
N GLN A 111 -30.19 -19.90 -12.05
CA GLN A 111 -29.88 -18.79 -11.16
C GLN A 111 -28.69 -19.13 -10.27
N HIS A 112 -27.83 -18.13 -10.03
CA HIS A 112 -26.78 -18.20 -9.03
C HIS A 112 -27.16 -17.29 -7.86
N ARG A 113 -27.13 -17.84 -6.64
CA ARG A 113 -27.44 -17.13 -5.39
C ARG A 113 -26.22 -17.21 -4.50
N ASN A 114 -25.61 -16.06 -4.25
CA ASN A 114 -24.46 -15.96 -3.37
C ASN A 114 -24.93 -15.43 -2.01
N TYR A 115 -24.62 -16.15 -0.97
CA TYR A 115 -24.88 -15.81 0.42
C TYR A 115 -23.57 -15.70 1.19
N GLU A 116 -23.50 -14.76 2.12
CA GLU A 116 -22.37 -14.58 3.01
C GLU A 116 -22.83 -14.80 4.46
N VAL A 117 -22.07 -15.60 5.21
CA VAL A 117 -22.31 -15.92 6.62
C VAL A 117 -21.04 -15.69 7.44
N SER A 118 -20.45 -14.50 7.31
CA SER A 118 -19.19 -14.13 7.98
C SER A 118 -19.28 -14.13 9.50
N SER A 119 -20.46 -13.89 10.08
CA SER A 119 -20.68 -13.92 11.54
C SER A 119 -20.46 -15.29 12.17
N SER A 120 -20.50 -16.36 11.36
CA SER A 120 -20.26 -17.73 11.82
C SER A 120 -18.79 -18.14 11.80
N ILE A 121 -17.89 -17.29 11.29
CA ILE A 121 -16.45 -17.55 11.32
C ILE A 121 -15.86 -16.87 12.57
N LYS A 122 -15.21 -17.67 13.40
CA LYS A 122 -14.53 -17.25 14.61
C LYS A 122 -13.04 -17.49 14.46
N TYR A 123 -12.24 -16.67 15.10
CA TYR A 123 -10.80 -16.85 15.23
C TYR A 123 -10.37 -16.71 16.70
N ASP A 124 -9.26 -17.32 17.04
CA ASP A 124 -8.63 -17.16 18.35
C ASP A 124 -7.65 -15.97 18.29
N GLU A 125 -7.97 -14.90 19.02
CA GLU A 125 -7.22 -13.65 18.99
C GLU A 125 -5.74 -13.88 19.34
N GLN A 126 -5.46 -14.63 20.41
CA GLN A 126 -4.09 -14.89 20.86
C GLN A 126 -3.30 -15.73 19.84
N LYS A 127 -3.93 -16.75 19.25
CA LYS A 127 -3.28 -17.56 18.22
C LYS A 127 -3.05 -16.77 16.93
N THR A 128 -4.02 -15.92 16.56
CA THR A 128 -3.90 -15.10 15.36
C THR A 128 -2.78 -14.08 15.50
N GLU A 129 -2.71 -13.38 16.65
CA GLU A 129 -1.61 -12.45 16.94
C GLU A 129 -0.25 -13.15 16.95
N ALA A 130 -0.16 -14.35 17.55
CA ALA A 130 1.06 -15.15 17.52
C ALA A 130 1.43 -15.55 16.08
N ALA A 131 0.47 -16.03 15.28
CA ALA A 131 0.72 -16.41 13.90
C ALA A 131 1.16 -15.23 13.03
N ILE A 132 0.58 -14.03 13.23
CA ILE A 132 1.00 -12.80 12.56
C ILE A 132 2.43 -12.42 12.97
N SER A 133 2.75 -12.47 14.25
CA SER A 133 4.09 -12.11 14.75
C SER A 133 5.19 -13.09 14.27
N GLU A 134 4.84 -14.33 13.95
CA GLU A 134 5.75 -15.33 13.39
C GLU A 134 6.04 -15.12 11.89
N LEU A 135 5.28 -14.31 11.18
CA LEU A 135 5.57 -13.97 9.78
C LEU A 135 6.92 -13.27 9.69
N LYS A 136 7.74 -13.68 8.73
CA LYS A 136 9.06 -13.08 8.53
C LYS A 136 8.99 -11.62 8.18
N CYS A 137 7.98 -11.23 7.39
CA CYS A 137 7.76 -9.84 7.01
C CYS A 137 7.38 -8.94 8.20
N MET A 138 6.86 -9.52 9.31
CA MET A 138 6.52 -8.80 10.53
C MET A 138 7.68 -8.70 11.52
N GLN A 139 8.76 -9.44 11.31
CA GLN A 139 9.95 -9.42 12.16
C GLN A 139 10.83 -8.23 11.83
N GLN A 140 11.12 -7.40 12.82
CA GLN A 140 11.85 -6.14 12.64
C GLN A 140 13.24 -6.33 12.02
N GLU A 141 13.90 -7.46 12.31
CA GLU A 141 15.20 -7.82 11.74
C GLU A 141 15.19 -8.05 10.23
N ASN A 142 14.03 -8.35 9.65
CA ASN A 142 13.84 -8.54 8.21
C ASN A 142 13.32 -7.28 7.51
N MET A 143 13.04 -6.22 8.26
CA MET A 143 12.52 -4.96 7.72
C MET A 143 13.65 -4.01 7.38
N THR A 144 13.53 -3.37 6.24
CA THR A 144 14.36 -2.23 5.85
C THR A 144 13.49 -0.98 5.84
N GLU A 145 13.86 0.03 6.63
CA GLU A 145 13.13 1.31 6.61
C GLU A 145 13.28 1.98 5.25
N PRO A 146 12.23 2.67 4.76
CA PRO A 146 12.34 3.47 3.56
C PRO A 146 13.30 4.63 3.78
N SER A 147 14.00 5.04 2.74
CA SER A 147 14.85 6.23 2.78
C SER A 147 14.40 7.24 1.73
N ASP A 148 14.41 8.50 2.11
CA ASP A 148 14.03 9.60 1.24
C ASP A 148 15.09 9.85 0.15
N ALA A 149 14.65 10.30 -1.01
CA ALA A 149 15.54 10.86 -2.00
C ALA A 149 16.25 12.08 -1.42
N HIS A 150 17.54 12.22 -1.70
CA HIS A 150 18.36 13.31 -1.18
C HIS A 150 19.42 13.71 -2.18
N ILE A 151 20.05 14.85 -1.92
CA ILE A 151 21.15 15.35 -2.75
C ILE A 151 22.47 14.92 -2.11
N GLU A 152 23.36 14.35 -2.92
CA GLU A 152 24.70 13.94 -2.53
C GLU A 152 25.74 14.50 -3.53
N GLU A 153 26.93 14.80 -3.06
CA GLU A 153 28.04 15.16 -3.94
C GLU A 153 28.73 13.88 -4.45
N LYS A 154 28.83 13.79 -5.79
CA LYS A 154 29.51 12.70 -6.48
C LYS A 154 30.29 13.26 -7.69
N ASP A 155 31.58 12.93 -7.77
CA ASP A 155 32.45 13.34 -8.90
C ASP A 155 32.38 14.84 -9.19
N ASP A 156 32.53 15.65 -8.14
CA ASP A 156 32.46 17.13 -8.17
C ASP A 156 31.12 17.69 -8.69
N LYS A 157 30.05 16.94 -8.60
CA LYS A 157 28.69 17.40 -8.90
C LYS A 157 27.71 16.97 -7.82
N PHE A 158 26.69 17.77 -7.62
CA PHE A 158 25.57 17.37 -6.79
C PHE A 158 24.57 16.59 -7.63
N VAL A 159 24.20 15.38 -7.17
CA VAL A 159 23.28 14.48 -7.83
C VAL A 159 22.17 14.08 -6.87
N ILE A 160 20.99 13.79 -7.40
CA ILE A 160 19.90 13.24 -6.61
C ILE A 160 20.13 11.73 -6.48
N VAL A 161 20.24 11.26 -5.24
CA VAL A 161 20.19 9.83 -4.90
C VAL A 161 18.71 9.47 -4.76
N PRO A 162 18.22 8.50 -5.53
CA PRO A 162 16.81 8.08 -5.45
C PRO A 162 16.42 7.55 -4.08
N GLU A 163 15.16 7.69 -3.77
CA GLU A 163 14.53 7.04 -2.62
C GLU A 163 14.64 5.51 -2.69
N GLN A 164 14.56 4.88 -1.52
CA GLN A 164 14.41 3.44 -1.39
C GLN A 164 13.12 3.15 -0.63
N GLU A 165 12.24 2.36 -1.24
CA GLU A 165 10.94 2.05 -0.66
C GLU A 165 11.03 1.18 0.60
N GLY A 166 12.11 0.42 0.75
CA GLY A 166 12.30 -0.46 1.91
C GLY A 166 11.28 -1.61 1.95
N THR A 167 11.21 -2.28 3.09
CA THR A 167 10.26 -3.37 3.36
C THR A 167 9.58 -3.24 4.72
N ALA A 168 9.75 -2.10 5.40
CA ALA A 168 9.15 -1.88 6.70
C ALA A 168 7.63 -1.73 6.59
N LEU A 169 6.90 -2.52 7.38
CA LEU A 169 5.45 -2.53 7.43
C LEU A 169 4.91 -1.52 8.45
N LYS A 170 3.63 -1.19 8.32
CA LYS A 170 2.78 -0.51 9.30
C LYS A 170 2.09 -1.59 10.14
N PRO A 171 2.59 -1.97 11.35
CA PRO A 171 2.19 -3.21 12.01
C PRO A 171 0.70 -3.32 12.29
N GLU A 172 0.09 -2.24 12.80
CA GLU A 172 -1.33 -2.22 13.18
C GLU A 172 -2.21 -2.42 11.94
N LYS A 173 -1.92 -1.69 10.85
CA LYS A 173 -2.66 -1.82 9.60
C LYS A 173 -2.52 -3.22 9.00
N THR A 174 -1.30 -3.73 8.93
CA THR A 174 -1.01 -5.06 8.38
C THR A 174 -1.74 -6.15 9.17
N SER A 175 -1.70 -6.09 10.51
CA SER A 175 -2.42 -7.03 11.37
C SER A 175 -3.93 -6.97 11.14
N GLN A 176 -4.49 -5.77 11.02
CA GLN A 176 -5.93 -5.59 10.77
C GLN A 176 -6.33 -6.18 9.40
N ASP A 177 -5.57 -5.90 8.34
CA ASP A 177 -5.86 -6.40 7.00
C ASP A 177 -5.78 -7.93 6.93
N ILE A 178 -4.83 -8.54 7.65
CA ILE A 178 -4.71 -10.00 7.78
C ILE A 178 -5.91 -10.58 8.54
N ILE A 179 -6.31 -9.98 9.66
CA ILE A 179 -7.48 -10.42 10.45
C ILE A 179 -8.76 -10.32 9.60
N ASP A 180 -8.95 -9.21 8.91
CA ASP A 180 -10.12 -9.02 8.05
C ASP A 180 -10.16 -10.06 6.92
N ALA A 181 -9.01 -10.40 6.34
CA ALA A 181 -8.92 -11.43 5.33
C ALA A 181 -9.23 -12.83 5.88
N LEU A 182 -8.77 -13.16 7.09
CA LEU A 182 -9.07 -14.41 7.77
C LEU A 182 -10.59 -14.57 8.01
N VAL A 183 -11.27 -13.50 8.42
CA VAL A 183 -12.71 -13.53 8.71
C VAL A 183 -13.56 -13.55 7.43
N THR A 184 -13.15 -12.83 6.40
CA THR A 184 -13.89 -12.74 5.13
C THR A 184 -13.56 -13.86 4.14
N GLY A 185 -12.49 -14.61 4.40
CA GLY A 185 -11.99 -15.64 3.47
C GLY A 185 -11.30 -15.06 2.23
N ARG A 186 -10.91 -13.78 2.26
CA ARG A 186 -10.15 -13.13 1.17
C ARG A 186 -8.72 -13.70 1.14
N THR A 187 -8.30 -14.16 -0.03
CA THR A 187 -6.92 -14.61 -0.28
C THR A 187 -6.60 -14.45 -1.78
N PRO A 188 -5.39 -13.99 -2.17
CA PRO A 188 -4.32 -13.51 -1.29
C PRO A 188 -4.60 -12.14 -0.67
N VAL A 189 -3.84 -11.80 0.39
CA VAL A 189 -3.63 -10.43 0.87
C VAL A 189 -2.36 -9.92 0.22
N ASP A 190 -2.45 -8.86 -0.54
CA ASP A 190 -1.29 -8.22 -1.16
C ASP A 190 -0.91 -6.98 -0.36
N LEU A 191 0.18 -7.08 0.43
CA LEU A 191 0.61 -6.02 1.33
C LEU A 191 1.04 -4.73 0.60
N GLU A 192 1.39 -4.83 -0.70
CA GLU A 192 1.72 -3.67 -1.52
C GLU A 192 0.45 -2.90 -1.88
N THR A 193 -0.50 -3.58 -2.53
CA THR A 193 -1.76 -2.95 -2.99
C THR A 193 -2.65 -2.52 -1.83
N ASP A 194 -2.59 -3.21 -0.70
CA ASP A 194 -3.31 -2.86 0.52
C ASP A 194 -2.63 -1.68 1.28
N GLY A 195 -1.47 -1.20 0.81
CA GLY A 195 -0.76 -0.03 1.37
C GLY A 195 -0.22 -0.28 2.79
N CYS A 196 0.23 -1.49 3.06
CA CYS A 196 0.75 -1.92 4.35
C CYS A 196 2.19 -1.48 4.60
N TYR A 197 2.94 -1.10 3.57
CA TYR A 197 4.32 -0.65 3.70
C TYR A 197 4.42 0.82 4.13
N LYS A 198 5.49 1.15 4.86
CA LYS A 198 5.92 2.53 5.02
C LYS A 198 6.47 3.04 3.70
N GLU A 199 6.30 4.33 3.45
CA GLU A 199 6.70 4.96 2.21
C GLU A 199 7.74 6.06 2.48
N PRO A 200 8.66 6.33 1.54
CA PRO A 200 9.49 7.52 1.57
C PRO A 200 8.62 8.79 1.59
N LYS A 201 9.12 9.84 2.21
CA LYS A 201 8.45 11.15 2.24
C LYS A 201 8.86 12.02 1.06
N VAL A 202 10.08 11.85 0.56
CA VAL A 202 10.64 12.61 -0.55
C VAL A 202 11.05 11.64 -1.65
N TYR A 203 10.60 11.89 -2.86
CA TYR A 203 10.89 11.11 -4.06
C TYR A 203 11.85 11.86 -4.99
N GLN A 204 12.60 11.15 -5.81
CA GLN A 204 13.49 11.76 -6.83
C GLN A 204 12.75 12.68 -7.80
N SER A 205 11.44 12.47 -7.97
CA SER A 205 10.57 13.30 -8.82
C SER A 205 10.13 14.61 -8.13
N ASP A 206 10.53 14.86 -6.88
CA ASP A 206 10.17 16.09 -6.16
C ASP A 206 10.79 17.31 -6.84
N GLU A 207 9.93 18.25 -7.23
CA GLU A 207 10.37 19.46 -7.93
C GLU A 207 11.27 20.34 -7.06
N THR A 208 11.06 20.38 -5.74
CA THR A 208 11.83 21.18 -4.81
C THR A 208 13.25 20.64 -4.71
N LEU A 209 13.36 19.30 -4.58
CA LEU A 209 14.65 18.61 -4.57
C LEU A 209 15.41 18.84 -5.88
N THR A 210 14.74 18.69 -7.02
CA THR A 210 15.33 18.89 -8.35
C THR A 210 15.81 20.33 -8.53
N LYS A 211 14.97 21.33 -8.21
CA LYS A 211 15.34 22.74 -8.30
C LYS A 211 16.50 23.10 -7.37
N ASN A 212 16.55 22.51 -6.18
CA ASN A 212 17.63 22.72 -5.23
C ASN A 212 18.94 22.13 -5.76
N CYS A 213 18.93 20.90 -6.28
CA CYS A 213 20.09 20.26 -6.90
C CYS A 213 20.65 21.10 -8.06
N ASP A 214 19.78 21.58 -8.95
CA ASP A 214 20.17 22.44 -10.06
C ASP A 214 20.76 23.78 -9.61
N LEU A 215 20.15 24.37 -8.57
CA LEU A 215 20.63 25.64 -8.01
C LEU A 215 22.03 25.49 -7.43
N ILE A 216 22.28 24.44 -6.66
CA ILE A 216 23.58 24.22 -6.03
C ILE A 216 24.68 23.99 -7.08
N ASN A 217 24.37 23.16 -8.07
CA ASN A 217 25.30 22.93 -9.17
C ASN A 217 25.65 24.25 -9.88
N LYS A 218 24.66 25.10 -10.15
CA LYS A 218 24.89 26.41 -10.72
C LYS A 218 25.72 27.31 -9.81
N LEU A 219 25.46 27.34 -8.52
CA LEU A 219 26.18 28.13 -7.55
C LEU A 219 27.66 27.69 -7.43
N THR A 220 27.89 26.40 -7.38
CA THR A 220 29.24 25.83 -7.25
C THR A 220 30.03 25.87 -8.56
N ASP A 221 29.41 26.12 -9.71
CA ASP A 221 30.10 26.36 -10.98
C ASP A 221 30.52 27.81 -11.19
N VAL A 222 30.12 28.73 -10.27
CA VAL A 222 30.49 30.14 -10.34
C VAL A 222 31.88 30.32 -9.76
N VAL A 223 32.66 31.13 -10.43
CA VAL A 223 33.95 31.68 -9.92
C VAL A 223 33.81 33.18 -9.82
N ILE A 224 33.97 33.74 -8.61
CA ILE A 224 33.90 35.18 -8.36
C ILE A 224 35.32 35.66 -8.12
N THR A 225 35.80 36.63 -8.91
CA THR A 225 37.10 37.25 -8.73
C THR A 225 36.92 38.70 -8.27
N TYR A 226 37.48 39.01 -7.12
CA TYR A 226 37.59 40.37 -6.62
C TYR A 226 38.95 40.93 -7.06
N ASP A 227 38.93 42.00 -7.80
CA ASP A 227 40.14 42.71 -8.28
C ASP A 227 40.36 43.95 -7.43
N PHE A 228 41.50 44.01 -6.72
CA PHE A 228 41.93 45.11 -5.84
C PHE A 228 43.13 45.88 -6.41
N ASP A 229 43.28 45.97 -7.75
CA ASP A 229 44.37 46.59 -8.51
C ASP A 229 45.72 45.86 -8.38
N ASP A 230 46.20 45.66 -7.16
CA ASP A 230 47.51 45.03 -6.90
C ASP A 230 47.43 43.51 -6.63
N CYS A 231 46.25 43.00 -6.38
CA CYS A 231 46.02 41.60 -6.07
C CYS A 231 44.57 41.18 -6.38
N THR A 232 44.37 39.91 -6.53
CA THR A 232 43.05 39.32 -6.77
C THR A 232 42.72 38.27 -5.71
N GLU A 233 41.47 38.25 -5.28
CA GLU A 233 40.92 37.19 -4.45
C GLU A 233 39.86 36.43 -5.25
N THR A 234 39.82 35.11 -5.10
CA THR A 234 38.91 34.27 -5.86
C THR A 234 38.07 33.43 -4.92
N VAL A 235 36.76 33.53 -5.08
CA VAL A 235 35.81 32.58 -4.50
C VAL A 235 35.56 31.50 -5.55
N ASP A 236 36.07 30.34 -5.28
CA ASP A 236 35.97 29.18 -6.15
C ASP A 236 34.93 28.19 -5.65
N ARG A 237 34.79 27.06 -6.36
CA ARG A 237 33.90 25.97 -6.03
C ARG A 237 34.09 25.48 -4.61
N ASP A 238 35.32 25.23 -4.18
CA ASP A 238 35.60 24.63 -2.88
C ASP A 238 35.20 25.58 -1.75
N MET A 239 35.42 26.88 -1.94
CA MET A 239 34.99 27.90 -0.99
C MET A 239 33.45 27.98 -0.90
N ILE A 240 32.75 27.96 -2.04
CA ILE A 240 31.29 27.96 -2.07
C ILE A 240 30.71 26.66 -1.42
N LYS A 241 31.33 25.50 -1.68
CA LYS A 241 30.98 24.24 -1.03
C LYS A 241 31.10 24.32 0.50
N ASN A 242 32.13 24.94 1.02
CA ASN A 242 32.32 25.12 2.46
C ASN A 242 31.22 25.98 3.10
N TRP A 243 30.55 26.82 2.33
CA TRP A 243 29.43 27.65 2.78
C TRP A 243 28.08 26.97 2.66
N LEU A 244 28.01 25.75 2.06
CA LEU A 244 26.77 25.00 1.99
C LEU A 244 26.45 24.40 3.34
N THR A 245 25.19 24.47 3.70
CA THR A 245 24.56 23.78 4.84
C THR A 245 23.22 23.20 4.41
N THR A 246 22.64 22.31 5.19
CA THR A 246 21.30 21.78 4.92
C THR A 246 20.29 22.36 5.90
N ASP A 247 19.09 22.62 5.40
CA ASP A 247 17.95 22.98 6.23
C ASP A 247 17.31 21.73 6.91
N GLU A 248 16.23 21.95 7.65
CA GLU A 248 15.49 20.89 8.34
C GLU A 248 14.84 19.86 7.39
N ASN A 249 14.68 20.19 6.12
CA ASN A 249 14.16 19.32 5.07
C ASN A 249 15.27 18.61 4.27
N GLY A 250 16.53 18.80 4.65
CA GLY A 250 17.69 18.25 3.93
C GLY A 250 18.03 18.96 2.62
N LEU A 251 17.44 20.14 2.36
CA LEU A 251 17.75 20.95 1.21
C LEU A 251 18.99 21.82 1.49
N TYR A 252 19.87 21.90 0.53
CA TYR A 252 21.06 22.73 0.64
C TYR A 252 20.74 24.23 0.57
N THR A 253 21.40 24.98 1.39
CA THR A 253 21.34 26.46 1.44
C THR A 253 22.71 27.02 1.78
N LEU A 254 22.92 28.32 1.55
CA LEU A 254 24.18 29.01 1.89
C LEU A 254 24.14 29.48 3.35
N ASP A 255 25.21 29.21 4.10
CA ASP A 255 25.40 29.74 5.44
C ASP A 255 25.83 31.23 5.37
N LYS A 256 24.86 32.11 5.63
CA LYS A 256 25.09 33.55 5.60
C LYS A 256 26.18 34.01 6.56
N LYS A 257 26.34 33.35 7.71
CA LYS A 257 27.35 33.72 8.70
C LYS A 257 28.76 33.49 8.19
N GLN A 258 28.97 32.37 7.48
CA GLN A 258 30.28 32.09 6.87
C GLN A 258 30.60 33.06 5.75
N ILE A 259 29.62 33.42 4.92
CA ILE A 259 29.79 34.44 3.87
C ILE A 259 30.07 35.80 4.49
N GLU A 260 29.32 36.23 5.50
CA GLU A 260 29.55 37.48 6.23
C GLU A 260 30.93 37.53 6.89
N ALA A 261 31.40 36.42 7.46
CA ALA A 261 32.75 36.32 8.03
C ALA A 261 33.83 36.50 6.96
N TYR A 262 33.67 35.82 5.82
CA TYR A 262 34.59 35.97 4.70
C TYR A 262 34.62 37.41 4.14
N ILE A 263 33.46 38.03 3.94
CA ILE A 263 33.38 39.44 3.50
C ILE A 263 34.06 40.38 4.51
N SER A 264 33.86 40.11 5.81
CA SER A 264 34.49 40.89 6.88
C SER A 264 36.03 40.77 6.87
N GLU A 265 36.55 39.57 6.58
CA GLU A 265 37.96 39.30 6.43
C GLU A 265 38.55 40.06 5.22
N LEU A 266 37.85 40.00 4.07
CA LEU A 266 38.22 40.77 2.89
C LEU A 266 38.23 42.27 3.17
N ALA A 267 37.20 42.80 3.84
CA ALA A 267 37.13 44.20 4.22
C ALA A 267 38.30 44.60 5.13
N ALA A 268 38.60 43.79 6.16
CA ALA A 268 39.74 44.05 7.05
C ALA A 268 41.08 44.04 6.32
N LYS A 269 41.20 43.22 5.27
CA LYS A 269 42.46 43.10 4.47
C LYS A 269 42.63 44.23 3.45
N TYR A 270 41.55 44.67 2.83
CA TYR A 270 41.61 45.57 1.66
C TYR A 270 40.94 46.92 1.85
N ASP A 271 40.16 47.14 2.94
CA ASP A 271 39.54 48.43 3.20
C ASP A 271 40.61 49.46 3.61
N THR A 272 40.71 50.48 2.80
CA THR A 272 41.71 51.61 3.02
C THR A 272 41.00 52.87 3.51
N VAL A 273 39.71 52.77 3.89
CA VAL A 273 39.02 53.95 4.48
C VAL A 273 39.67 54.32 5.80
N GLY A 274 40.13 55.56 5.92
CA GLY A 274 40.79 56.07 7.10
C GLY A 274 42.31 55.84 7.16
N THR A 275 42.97 55.25 6.14
CA THR A 275 44.38 55.08 6.04
C THR A 275 44.97 56.37 5.37
N GLU A 276 46.03 56.97 5.98
CA GLU A 276 46.74 58.08 5.36
C GLU A 276 47.48 57.58 4.12
N ARG A 277 47.11 58.10 2.95
CA ARG A 277 47.83 57.84 1.71
C ARG A 277 48.68 59.08 1.35
N THR A 278 49.98 58.85 1.13
CA THR A 278 50.89 59.88 0.62
C THR A 278 50.69 60.03 -0.88
N PHE A 279 50.04 61.09 -1.32
CA PHE A 279 49.94 61.39 -2.74
C PHE A 279 51.27 62.02 -3.20
N LYS A 280 52.00 61.36 -4.07
CA LYS A 280 53.09 62.01 -4.85
C LYS A 280 52.46 62.73 -6.03
N ASP A 281 52.30 64.04 -5.88
CA ASP A 281 51.92 64.89 -7.02
C ASP A 281 53.03 64.89 -8.06
N ARG A 282 52.82 64.33 -9.21
CA ARG A 282 53.75 64.31 -10.34
C ARG A 282 53.90 65.70 -11.02
N LYS A 283 53.15 66.68 -10.59
CA LYS A 283 53.16 68.01 -11.22
C LYS A 283 54.05 69.07 -10.53
N SER A 284 54.70 68.81 -9.43
CA SER A 284 55.49 69.77 -8.71
C SER A 284 57.02 69.70 -8.97
N THR A 285 57.45 69.35 -10.17
CA THR A 285 58.82 69.55 -10.63
C THR A 285 58.86 70.70 -11.64
N ARG A 286 58.38 71.86 -11.27
CA ARG A 286 58.81 73.11 -11.90
C ARG A 286 59.66 73.89 -10.88
N LEU A 287 60.96 73.82 -11.07
CA LEU A 287 61.90 74.76 -10.51
C LEU A 287 61.50 76.18 -10.93
N ASN A 288 61.22 77.04 -9.96
CA ASN A 288 61.23 78.45 -10.17
C ASN A 288 62.70 78.89 -10.08
N SER A 289 63.21 79.28 -11.22
CA SER A 289 64.39 80.17 -11.30
C SER A 289 63.90 81.58 -11.22
#